data_ab2bc30bc6079b1ca03e11fe3f4115e1
#
_entry.id   ab2bc30bc6079b1ca03e11fe3f4115e1
#
_cell.length_a   1.000
_cell.length_b   1.000
_cell.length_c   1.000
_cell.angle_alpha   90.00
_cell.angle_beta   90.00
_cell.angle_gamma   90.00
#
_symmetry.space_group_name_H-M   'P 1'
#
loop_
_entity.id
_entity.type
_entity.pdbx_description
1 polymer ?
#
loop_
_entity_poly.entity_id
_entity_poly.type
_entity_poly.pdbx_seq_one_letter_code
_entity_poly.pdbx_strand_id
1 'polypeptide(L)'
;MLRRQFLLQLTLPAMASLALSSGCRGKQTAHVLSADDQDMVGSHTAGAETWKPLVEQSVGQLLARQCSDIHPASMAGDGLPEKKQVCFMGVENKSAEELGDFREQIYDHIDAIVSQSEQFKLVSKRYVDAGLKECSLKPDELFVPANQRMFAEAMEAAGSPIQYLLFAKVTSGTTASNGDYQRDYQLVLELVDASNGEYDKESATLRKGYHKSKLGKLKHYS
;
A
#
# COMPACT_ATOMS: atom_id res chain seq x y z
N MET A 1 24.01 -19.50 -70.83
CA MET A 1 24.67 -19.29 -69.52
C MET A 1 23.99 -18.24 -68.62
N LEU A 2 23.02 -17.43 -69.08
CA LEU A 2 22.41 -16.36 -68.29
C LEU A 2 21.28 -16.78 -67.31
N ARG A 3 20.63 -17.91 -67.51
CA ARG A 3 19.52 -18.35 -66.63
C ARG A 3 19.93 -18.89 -65.25
N ARG A 4 21.18 -19.37 -65.08
CA ARG A 4 21.65 -19.90 -63.79
C ARG A 4 22.12 -18.80 -62.83
N GLN A 5 22.55 -17.65 -63.31
CA GLN A 5 22.96 -16.53 -62.47
C GLN A 5 21.76 -15.76 -61.91
N PHE A 6 20.65 -15.75 -62.60
CA PHE A 6 19.44 -15.06 -62.13
C PHE A 6 18.76 -15.76 -60.93
N LEU A 7 18.84 -17.11 -60.90
CA LEU A 7 18.28 -17.89 -59.79
C LEU A 7 19.13 -17.80 -58.52
N LEU A 8 20.44 -17.58 -58.64
CA LEU A 8 21.32 -17.39 -57.48
C LEU A 8 21.19 -16.01 -56.84
N GLN A 9 20.80 -14.99 -57.59
CA GLN A 9 20.61 -13.63 -57.05
C GLN A 9 19.27 -13.43 -56.36
N LEU A 10 18.23 -14.25 -56.66
CA LEU A 10 16.92 -14.17 -56.01
C LEU A 10 16.87 -14.93 -54.65
N THR A 11 17.78 -15.86 -54.40
CA THR A 11 17.77 -16.67 -53.18
C THR A 11 18.51 -16.00 -52.00
N LEU A 12 19.45 -15.12 -52.26
CA LEU A 12 20.21 -14.44 -51.21
C LEU A 12 19.37 -13.42 -50.38
N PRO A 13 18.50 -12.58 -51.00
CA PRO A 13 17.67 -11.67 -50.21
C PRO A 13 16.54 -12.37 -49.43
N ALA A 14 16.08 -13.54 -49.89
CA ALA A 14 15.06 -14.31 -49.20
C ALA A 14 15.57 -14.98 -47.93
N MET A 15 16.83 -15.40 -47.90
CA MET A 15 17.44 -15.98 -46.70
C MET A 15 17.79 -14.90 -45.63
N ALA A 16 18.11 -13.67 -46.06
CA ALA A 16 18.39 -12.58 -45.15
C ALA A 16 17.14 -12.05 -44.42
N SER A 17 15.96 -12.14 -45.08
CA SER A 17 14.71 -11.72 -44.44
C SER A 17 14.15 -12.74 -43.44
N LEU A 18 14.49 -14.02 -43.53
CA LEU A 18 14.12 -15.03 -42.54
C LEU A 18 14.95 -14.94 -41.26
N ALA A 19 16.18 -14.43 -41.32
CA ALA A 19 17.06 -14.30 -40.15
C ALA A 19 16.66 -13.11 -39.25
N LEU A 20 15.91 -12.12 -39.76
CA LEU A 20 15.45 -10.96 -39.03
C LEU A 20 14.12 -11.20 -38.26
N SER A 21 13.42 -12.30 -38.53
CA SER A 21 12.16 -12.64 -37.86
C SER A 21 12.33 -13.57 -36.65
N SER A 22 13.54 -14.05 -36.37
CA SER A 22 13.84 -14.69 -35.07
C SER A 22 14.03 -13.62 -34.00
N GLY A 23 12.98 -12.89 -33.70
CA GLY A 23 12.89 -12.04 -32.51
C GLY A 23 13.25 -12.92 -31.32
N CYS A 24 14.28 -12.54 -30.59
CA CYS A 24 14.66 -13.16 -29.33
C CYS A 24 13.43 -13.15 -28.40
N ARG A 25 12.63 -14.21 -28.42
CA ARG A 25 11.75 -14.56 -27.33
C ARG A 25 12.64 -14.89 -26.15
N GLY A 26 12.99 -13.88 -25.37
CA GLY A 26 13.68 -14.08 -24.13
C GLY A 26 12.91 -15.12 -23.32
N LYS A 27 13.62 -16.14 -22.85
CA LYS A 27 13.03 -17.16 -21.97
C LYS A 27 12.59 -16.44 -20.69
N GLN A 28 11.29 -16.32 -20.51
CA GLN A 28 10.75 -15.81 -19.25
C GLN A 28 10.86 -16.91 -18.21
N THR A 29 11.65 -16.66 -17.17
CA THR A 29 11.77 -17.55 -16.00
C THR A 29 11.27 -16.80 -14.79
N ALA A 30 10.36 -17.41 -14.05
CA ALA A 30 9.92 -16.93 -12.75
C ALA A 30 10.63 -17.72 -11.66
N HIS A 31 11.06 -17.04 -10.60
CA HIS A 31 11.59 -17.65 -9.39
C HIS A 31 11.13 -16.86 -8.17
N VAL A 32 11.11 -17.51 -7.03
CA VAL A 32 10.75 -16.88 -5.76
C VAL A 32 11.99 -16.14 -5.25
N LEU A 33 11.82 -14.85 -4.93
CA LEU A 33 12.85 -14.03 -4.31
C LEU A 33 12.88 -14.27 -2.81
N SER A 34 14.07 -14.31 -2.22
CA SER A 34 14.25 -14.28 -0.77
C SER A 34 13.96 -12.88 -0.22
N ALA A 35 13.71 -12.77 1.09
CA ALA A 35 13.41 -11.49 1.73
C ALA A 35 14.57 -10.46 1.62
N ASP A 36 15.81 -10.95 1.47
CA ASP A 36 17.03 -10.14 1.36
C ASP A 36 17.43 -9.85 -0.10
N ASP A 37 16.73 -10.41 -1.09
CA ASP A 37 17.02 -10.17 -2.49
C ASP A 37 16.53 -8.78 -2.91
N GLN A 38 17.28 -8.14 -3.82
CA GLN A 38 16.84 -6.88 -4.41
C GLN A 38 15.63 -7.11 -5.33
N ASP A 39 14.69 -6.17 -5.34
CA ASP A 39 13.57 -6.20 -6.25
C ASP A 39 14.04 -6.27 -7.71
N MET A 40 13.61 -7.30 -8.44
CA MET A 40 13.99 -7.52 -9.84
C MET A 40 13.44 -6.46 -10.79
N VAL A 41 12.38 -5.77 -10.40
CA VAL A 41 11.66 -4.82 -11.26
C VAL A 41 11.54 -3.48 -10.55
N GLY A 42 12.30 -2.48 -11.04
CA GLY A 42 12.04 -1.09 -10.70
C GLY A 42 10.78 -0.61 -11.43
N SER A 43 9.70 -0.36 -10.71
CA SER A 43 8.46 0.15 -11.28
C SER A 43 8.42 1.68 -11.31
N HIS A 44 7.84 2.26 -12.37
CA HIS A 44 7.50 3.69 -12.40
C HIS A 44 6.29 4.01 -11.50
N THR A 45 5.47 3.01 -11.21
CA THR A 45 4.37 3.05 -10.23
C THR A 45 4.85 2.55 -8.88
N ALA A 46 4.09 2.84 -7.82
CA ALA A 46 4.44 2.34 -6.50
C ALA A 46 4.18 0.83 -6.41
N GLY A 47 5.22 0.08 -6.10
CA GLY A 47 5.18 -1.35 -5.81
C GLY A 47 5.39 -1.65 -4.33
N ALA A 48 5.61 -2.92 -4.01
CA ALA A 48 5.86 -3.37 -2.64
C ALA A 48 7.04 -2.65 -1.98
N GLU A 49 8.08 -2.34 -2.77
CA GLU A 49 9.27 -1.57 -2.36
C GLU A 49 8.92 -0.16 -1.84
N THR A 50 7.77 0.37 -2.23
CA THR A 50 7.27 1.67 -1.78
C THR A 50 6.40 1.53 -0.54
N TRP A 51 5.45 0.59 -0.54
CA TRP A 51 4.42 0.50 0.49
C TRP A 51 4.90 -0.14 1.78
N LYS A 52 5.75 -1.18 1.68
CA LYS A 52 6.23 -1.90 2.86
C LYS A 52 6.97 -0.99 3.85
N PRO A 53 8.02 -0.22 3.44
CA PRO A 53 8.71 0.68 4.37
C PRO A 53 7.81 1.81 4.90
N LEU A 54 6.85 2.30 4.11
CA LEU A 54 5.90 3.30 4.57
C LEU A 54 5.01 2.77 5.70
N VAL A 55 4.50 1.53 5.57
CA VAL A 55 3.69 0.87 6.60
C VAL A 55 4.53 0.63 7.84
N GLU A 56 5.70 0.01 7.71
CA GLU A 56 6.58 -0.29 8.85
C GLU A 56 6.95 0.96 9.64
N GLN A 57 7.28 2.04 8.96
CA GLN A 57 7.65 3.30 9.60
C GLN A 57 6.45 3.96 10.28
N SER A 58 5.31 4.12 9.59
CA SER A 58 4.15 4.84 10.14
C SER A 58 3.51 4.08 11.29
N VAL A 59 3.34 2.75 11.17
CA VAL A 59 2.79 1.92 12.25
C VAL A 59 3.76 1.86 13.42
N GLY A 60 5.06 1.69 13.17
CA GLY A 60 6.08 1.68 14.23
C GLY A 60 6.09 2.98 15.05
N GLN A 61 5.97 4.14 14.39
CA GLN A 61 5.88 5.45 15.07
C GLN A 61 4.60 5.58 15.89
N LEU A 62 3.44 5.14 15.34
CA LEU A 62 2.17 5.16 16.07
C LEU A 62 2.24 4.31 17.33
N LEU A 63 2.74 3.07 17.23
CA LEU A 63 2.87 2.15 18.36
C LEU A 63 3.85 2.68 19.41
N ALA A 64 4.98 3.24 18.98
CA ALA A 64 5.97 3.81 19.90
C ALA A 64 5.40 4.97 20.73
N ARG A 65 4.56 5.83 20.12
CA ARG A 65 3.89 6.92 20.84
C ARG A 65 2.90 6.39 21.86
N GLN A 66 2.08 5.41 21.48
CA GLN A 66 1.11 4.80 22.39
C GLN A 66 1.76 4.06 23.57
N CYS A 67 3.01 3.56 23.40
CA CYS A 67 3.79 3.01 24.52
C CYS A 67 4.20 4.08 25.54
N SER A 68 4.49 5.31 25.08
CA SER A 68 4.95 6.40 25.94
C SER A 68 3.85 6.95 26.85
N ASP A 69 2.59 6.78 26.47
CA ASP A 69 1.42 7.26 27.24
C ASP A 69 0.99 6.28 28.35
N ILE A 70 1.66 5.14 28.47
CA ILE A 70 1.44 4.22 29.60
C ILE A 70 2.12 4.80 30.83
N HIS A 71 1.36 5.53 31.64
CA HIS A 71 1.83 6.03 32.91
C HIS A 71 2.16 4.86 33.87
N PRO A 72 3.31 4.89 34.57
CA PRO A 72 3.68 3.87 35.57
C PRO A 72 2.67 3.73 36.71
N ALA A 73 1.75 4.69 36.88
CA ALA A 73 0.67 4.63 37.87
C ALA A 73 -0.43 3.59 37.53
N SER A 74 -0.55 3.15 36.30
CA SER A 74 -1.48 2.08 35.92
C SER A 74 -0.93 0.67 36.17
N MET A 75 0.32 0.54 36.58
CA MET A 75 0.96 -0.73 36.95
C MET A 75 0.73 -1.14 38.44
N ALA A 76 -0.12 -0.43 39.18
CA ALA A 76 -0.38 -0.73 40.59
C ALA A 76 -1.35 -1.89 40.86
N GLY A 77 -1.75 -2.64 39.85
CA GLY A 77 -2.56 -3.86 39.96
C GLY A 77 -1.85 -5.06 39.36
N ASP A 78 -2.05 -6.24 39.95
CA ASP A 78 -1.47 -7.54 39.50
C ASP A 78 -1.91 -8.00 38.10
N GLY A 79 -2.42 -7.12 37.23
CA GLY A 79 -2.89 -7.42 35.89
C GLY A 79 -2.02 -6.78 34.80
N LEU A 80 -1.76 -7.53 33.73
CA LEU A 80 -1.25 -6.96 32.48
C LEU A 80 -2.22 -5.86 31.99
N PRO A 81 -1.74 -4.73 31.44
CA PRO A 81 -2.61 -3.68 30.91
C PRO A 81 -3.56 -4.29 29.87
N GLU A 82 -4.84 -4.01 30.00
CA GLU A 82 -5.84 -4.48 29.05
C GLU A 82 -5.57 -3.86 27.67
N LYS A 83 -5.52 -4.72 26.65
CA LYS A 83 -5.29 -4.28 25.27
C LYS A 83 -6.48 -3.45 24.79
N LYS A 84 -6.20 -2.27 24.22
CA LYS A 84 -7.20 -1.38 23.65
C LYS A 84 -7.82 -2.01 22.39
N GLN A 85 -9.14 -2.06 22.30
CA GLN A 85 -9.83 -2.60 21.13
C GLN A 85 -9.89 -1.58 20.01
N VAL A 86 -9.40 -1.98 18.83
CA VAL A 86 -9.29 -1.11 17.64
C VAL A 86 -10.02 -1.73 16.47
N CYS A 87 -10.85 -0.92 15.79
CA CYS A 87 -11.40 -1.25 14.48
C CYS A 87 -10.53 -0.60 13.38
N PHE A 88 -9.89 -1.41 12.55
CA PHE A 88 -9.19 -0.91 11.37
C PHE A 88 -10.19 -0.73 10.22
N MET A 89 -10.44 0.53 9.84
CA MET A 89 -11.46 0.92 8.89
C MET A 89 -11.04 0.72 7.42
N GLY A 90 -9.75 0.45 7.18
CA GLY A 90 -9.21 0.19 5.86
C GLY A 90 -8.28 1.28 5.35
N VAL A 91 -7.92 1.14 4.06
CA VAL A 91 -6.97 2.02 3.38
C VAL A 91 -7.69 2.88 2.35
N GLU A 92 -7.68 4.19 2.54
CA GLU A 92 -8.21 5.16 1.59
C GLU A 92 -7.10 5.56 0.58
N ASN A 93 -7.40 5.45 -0.70
CA ASN A 93 -6.48 5.91 -1.74
C ASN A 93 -6.85 7.32 -2.21
N LYS A 94 -6.00 8.28 -1.89
CA LYS A 94 -6.02 9.66 -2.41
C LYS A 94 -4.77 9.96 -3.25
N SER A 95 -4.03 8.93 -3.66
CA SER A 95 -2.90 9.09 -4.57
C SER A 95 -3.37 9.24 -6.01
N ALA A 96 -2.48 9.71 -6.88
CA ALA A 96 -2.75 9.79 -8.32
C ALA A 96 -2.69 8.41 -9.02
N GLU A 97 -2.36 7.35 -8.30
CA GLU A 97 -2.21 5.99 -8.83
C GLU A 97 -3.30 5.06 -8.30
N GLU A 98 -3.74 4.13 -9.13
CA GLU A 98 -4.57 3.02 -8.68
C GLU A 98 -3.71 2.05 -7.88
N LEU A 99 -4.10 1.77 -6.64
CA LEU A 99 -3.37 0.81 -5.79
C LEU A 99 -3.62 -0.65 -6.22
N GLY A 100 -4.73 -0.93 -6.89
CA GLY A 100 -5.06 -2.30 -7.29
C GLY A 100 -4.94 -3.28 -6.13
N ASP A 101 -4.21 -4.37 -6.35
CA ASP A 101 -3.98 -5.43 -5.36
C ASP A 101 -3.14 -4.96 -4.15
N PHE A 102 -2.37 -3.89 -4.28
CA PHE A 102 -1.58 -3.35 -3.17
C PHE A 102 -2.43 -2.78 -2.03
N ARG A 103 -3.68 -2.39 -2.30
CA ARG A 103 -4.57 -1.90 -1.25
C ARG A 103 -4.82 -2.96 -0.17
N GLU A 104 -5.09 -4.18 -0.58
CA GLU A 104 -5.27 -5.31 0.36
C GLU A 104 -3.95 -5.68 1.03
N GLN A 105 -2.83 -5.68 0.31
CA GLN A 105 -1.51 -5.94 0.90
C GLN A 105 -1.12 -4.90 1.96
N ILE A 106 -1.40 -3.61 1.72
CA ILE A 106 -1.18 -2.55 2.71
C ILE A 106 -2.08 -2.77 3.93
N TYR A 107 -3.36 -3.12 3.70
CA TYR A 107 -4.28 -3.46 4.78
C TYR A 107 -3.74 -4.61 5.63
N ASP A 108 -3.43 -5.73 5.02
CA ASP A 108 -2.95 -6.94 5.71
C ASP A 108 -1.65 -6.69 6.46
N HIS A 109 -0.77 -5.85 5.90
CA HIS A 109 0.51 -5.54 6.54
C HIS A 109 0.33 -4.64 7.77
N ILE A 110 -0.55 -3.64 7.72
CA ILE A 110 -0.94 -2.82 8.87
C ILE A 110 -1.59 -3.70 9.94
N ASP A 111 -2.56 -4.54 9.55
CA ASP A 111 -3.27 -5.46 10.44
C ASP A 111 -2.31 -6.39 11.16
N ALA A 112 -1.35 -6.98 10.44
CA ALA A 112 -0.36 -7.89 10.99
C ALA A 112 0.54 -7.21 12.04
N ILE A 113 1.03 -5.99 11.77
CA ILE A 113 1.91 -5.28 12.72
C ILE A 113 1.13 -4.85 13.97
N VAL A 114 -0.06 -4.28 13.79
CA VAL A 114 -0.89 -3.82 14.91
C VAL A 114 -1.37 -5.00 15.76
N SER A 115 -1.76 -6.13 15.16
CA SER A 115 -2.21 -7.32 15.88
C SER A 115 -1.10 -7.97 16.71
N GLN A 116 0.17 -7.82 16.29
CA GLN A 116 1.34 -8.30 17.05
C GLN A 116 1.71 -7.38 18.21
N SER A 117 1.16 -6.17 18.28
CA SER A 117 1.45 -5.24 19.37
C SER A 117 0.87 -5.72 20.69
N GLU A 118 1.49 -5.29 21.80
CA GLU A 118 0.97 -5.57 23.14
C GLU A 118 -0.10 -4.58 23.59
N GLN A 119 -0.23 -3.44 22.89
CA GLN A 119 -1.15 -2.36 23.26
C GLN A 119 -2.55 -2.54 22.68
N PHE A 120 -2.63 -3.13 21.50
CA PHE A 120 -3.86 -3.19 20.73
C PHE A 120 -4.37 -4.61 20.49
N LYS A 121 -5.70 -4.73 20.41
CA LYS A 121 -6.42 -5.91 19.95
C LYS A 121 -7.33 -5.49 18.81
N LEU A 122 -7.01 -5.95 17.60
CA LEU A 122 -7.84 -5.64 16.45
C LEU A 122 -9.15 -6.42 16.46
N VAL A 123 -10.24 -5.76 16.10
CA VAL A 123 -11.50 -6.38 15.77
C VAL A 123 -11.43 -6.91 14.35
N SER A 124 -11.86 -8.15 14.13
CA SER A 124 -11.84 -8.77 12.80
C SER A 124 -12.58 -7.90 11.77
N LYS A 125 -11.97 -7.72 10.58
CA LYS A 125 -12.57 -7.00 9.46
C LYS A 125 -14.01 -7.43 9.16
N ARG A 126 -14.31 -8.72 9.27
CA ARG A 126 -15.66 -9.25 9.03
C ARG A 126 -16.69 -8.70 10.01
N TYR A 127 -16.31 -8.50 11.28
CA TYR A 127 -17.18 -7.88 12.28
C TYR A 127 -17.33 -6.39 12.03
N VAL A 128 -16.26 -5.70 11.66
CA VAL A 128 -16.30 -4.29 11.27
C VAL A 128 -17.22 -4.07 10.08
N ASP A 129 -17.08 -4.87 9.02
CA ASP A 129 -17.90 -4.80 7.82
C ASP A 129 -19.40 -5.13 8.14
N ALA A 130 -19.65 -6.07 9.05
CA ALA A 130 -20.99 -6.41 9.48
C ALA A 130 -21.65 -5.24 10.26
N GLY A 131 -20.91 -4.63 11.20
CA GLY A 131 -21.40 -3.46 11.96
C GLY A 131 -21.67 -2.25 11.07
N LEU A 132 -20.79 -1.96 10.12
CA LEU A 132 -21.01 -0.90 9.12
C LEU A 132 -22.27 -1.15 8.29
N LYS A 133 -22.46 -2.40 7.86
CA LYS A 133 -23.63 -2.80 7.09
C LYS A 133 -24.93 -2.69 7.90
N GLU A 134 -24.91 -3.07 9.17
CA GLU A 134 -26.05 -2.97 10.08
C GLU A 134 -26.48 -1.51 10.24
N CYS A 135 -25.51 -0.61 10.41
CA CYS A 135 -25.76 0.83 10.51
C CYS A 135 -26.04 1.48 9.15
N SER A 136 -25.89 0.75 8.02
CA SER A 136 -25.95 1.31 6.66
C SER A 136 -24.93 2.43 6.43
N LEU A 137 -23.74 2.35 7.07
CA LEU A 137 -22.67 3.34 7.01
C LEU A 137 -21.51 2.85 6.15
N LYS A 138 -20.80 3.82 5.58
CA LYS A 138 -19.48 3.60 4.96
C LYS A 138 -18.38 4.08 5.91
N PRO A 139 -17.12 3.58 5.76
CA PRO A 139 -16.00 4.02 6.59
C PRO A 139 -15.77 5.54 6.59
N ASP A 140 -15.98 6.20 5.45
CA ASP A 140 -15.85 7.66 5.28
C ASP A 140 -16.96 8.47 5.96
N GLU A 141 -18.08 7.86 6.31
CA GLU A 141 -19.17 8.52 7.03
C GLU A 141 -18.97 8.52 8.57
N LEU A 142 -17.99 7.76 9.05
CA LEU A 142 -17.64 7.70 10.48
C LEU A 142 -16.90 8.96 11.00
N PHE A 143 -16.56 9.91 10.13
CA PHE A 143 -16.07 11.23 10.57
C PHE A 143 -17.20 12.09 11.22
N VAL A 144 -18.45 11.69 11.07
CA VAL A 144 -19.59 12.35 11.73
C VAL A 144 -19.78 11.73 13.12
N PRO A 145 -19.73 12.53 14.23
CA PRO A 145 -19.80 12.00 15.59
C PRO A 145 -21.07 11.19 15.90
N ALA A 146 -22.19 11.52 15.25
CA ALA A 146 -23.43 10.75 15.41
C ALA A 146 -23.30 9.33 14.81
N ASN A 147 -22.62 9.21 13.66
CA ASN A 147 -22.38 7.94 12.99
C ASN A 147 -21.39 7.07 13.76
N GLN A 148 -20.35 7.70 14.36
CA GLN A 148 -19.41 7.00 15.23
C GLN A 148 -20.11 6.35 16.41
N ARG A 149 -21.01 7.09 17.08
CA ARG A 149 -21.80 6.57 18.20
C ARG A 149 -22.69 5.42 17.79
N MET A 150 -23.41 5.57 16.68
CA MET A 150 -24.27 4.51 16.15
C MET A 150 -23.50 3.25 15.82
N PHE A 151 -22.31 3.39 15.22
CA PHE A 151 -21.43 2.27 14.93
C PHE A 151 -20.88 1.62 16.20
N ALA A 152 -20.45 2.42 17.20
CA ALA A 152 -19.95 1.91 18.46
C ALA A 152 -21.04 1.12 19.23
N GLU A 153 -22.28 1.61 19.25
CA GLU A 153 -23.44 0.92 19.84
C GLU A 153 -23.74 -0.41 19.13
N ALA A 154 -23.66 -0.45 17.81
CA ALA A 154 -23.84 -1.69 17.04
C ALA A 154 -22.73 -2.69 17.32
N MET A 155 -21.47 -2.25 17.43
CA MET A 155 -20.35 -3.11 17.76
C MET A 155 -20.43 -3.65 19.20
N GLU A 156 -20.88 -2.83 20.15
CA GLU A 156 -21.14 -3.25 21.53
C GLU A 156 -22.26 -4.31 21.60
N ALA A 157 -23.36 -4.08 20.89
CA ALA A 157 -24.46 -5.03 20.78
C ALA A 157 -24.02 -6.38 20.17
N ALA A 158 -23.08 -6.35 19.23
CA ALA A 158 -22.45 -7.52 18.63
C ALA A 158 -21.41 -8.22 19.55
N GLY A 159 -21.20 -7.72 20.78
CA GLY A 159 -20.22 -8.26 21.75
C GLY A 159 -18.76 -7.94 21.43
N SER A 160 -18.52 -6.94 20.60
CA SER A 160 -17.17 -6.49 20.22
C SER A 160 -17.05 -4.98 20.46
N PRO A 161 -17.08 -4.50 21.73
CA PRO A 161 -16.98 -3.08 22.04
C PRO A 161 -15.68 -2.51 21.50
N ILE A 162 -15.74 -1.30 20.98
CA ILE A 162 -14.58 -0.64 20.36
C ILE A 162 -14.19 0.59 21.19
N GLN A 163 -12.86 0.83 21.27
CA GLN A 163 -12.32 2.02 21.92
C GLN A 163 -11.74 2.98 20.88
N TYR A 164 -11.15 2.45 19.82
CA TYR A 164 -10.48 3.24 18.80
C TYR A 164 -10.88 2.83 17.38
N LEU A 165 -10.88 3.81 16.49
CA LEU A 165 -10.98 3.64 15.05
C LEU A 165 -9.60 3.97 14.44
N LEU A 166 -9.05 3.06 13.62
CA LEU A 166 -7.81 3.27 12.89
C LEU A 166 -8.14 3.48 11.41
N PHE A 167 -7.72 4.62 10.87
CA PHE A 167 -7.83 4.97 9.46
C PHE A 167 -6.44 5.03 8.84
N ALA A 168 -6.29 4.53 7.61
CA ALA A 168 -5.09 4.67 6.82
C ALA A 168 -5.41 5.41 5.52
N LYS A 169 -4.57 6.36 5.13
CA LYS A 169 -4.73 7.14 3.91
C LYS A 169 -3.41 7.22 3.15
N VAL A 170 -3.45 6.84 1.87
CA VAL A 170 -2.33 6.96 0.94
C VAL A 170 -2.52 8.20 0.09
N THR A 171 -1.47 9.03 0.00
CA THR A 171 -1.40 10.20 -0.89
C THR A 171 -0.13 10.16 -1.73
N SER A 172 -0.11 10.85 -2.86
CA SER A 172 1.11 11.06 -3.63
C SER A 172 1.15 12.47 -4.24
N GLY A 173 2.36 13.02 -4.34
CA GLY A 173 2.65 14.28 -5.03
C GLY A 173 3.70 14.03 -6.12
N THR A 174 3.57 14.72 -7.28
CA THR A 174 4.54 14.60 -8.37
C THR A 174 5.13 15.97 -8.69
N THR A 175 6.45 16.04 -8.74
CA THR A 175 7.21 17.21 -9.22
C THR A 175 7.97 16.79 -10.48
N ALA A 176 7.88 17.62 -11.53
CA ALA A 176 8.55 17.37 -12.80
C ALA A 176 9.39 18.57 -13.21
N SER A 177 10.64 18.32 -13.67
CA SER A 177 11.52 19.36 -14.22
C SER A 177 12.44 18.75 -15.27
N ASN A 178 12.54 19.39 -16.44
CA ASN A 178 13.45 19.04 -17.53
C ASN A 178 13.44 17.55 -17.97
N GLY A 179 12.31 16.84 -17.77
CA GLY A 179 12.16 15.44 -18.10
C GLY A 179 12.56 14.48 -16.98
N ASP A 180 12.90 15.00 -15.83
CA ASP A 180 13.04 14.25 -14.59
C ASP A 180 11.75 14.36 -13.79
N TYR A 181 11.38 13.28 -13.12
CA TYR A 181 10.17 13.21 -12.31
C TYR A 181 10.56 12.72 -10.93
N GLN A 182 10.02 13.40 -9.93
CA GLN A 182 10.06 12.94 -8.54
C GLN A 182 8.64 12.72 -8.07
N ARG A 183 8.40 11.62 -7.41
CA ARG A 183 7.12 11.32 -6.79
C ARG A 183 7.31 11.02 -5.33
N ASP A 184 6.61 11.76 -4.50
CA ASP A 184 6.57 11.59 -3.06
C ASP A 184 5.30 10.82 -2.72
N TYR A 185 5.45 9.70 -2.00
CA TYR A 185 4.35 8.89 -1.46
C TYR A 185 4.29 9.08 0.03
N GLN A 186 3.09 9.21 0.54
CA GLN A 186 2.86 9.35 1.98
C GLN A 186 1.76 8.39 2.41
N LEU A 187 2.02 7.65 3.49
CA LEU A 187 1.02 6.93 4.25
C LEU A 187 0.75 7.67 5.54
N VAL A 188 -0.50 7.98 5.78
CA VAL A 188 -0.99 8.64 7.00
C VAL A 188 -1.86 7.67 7.76
N LEU A 189 -1.58 7.47 9.03
CA LEU A 189 -2.40 6.73 9.98
C LEU A 189 -3.05 7.73 10.93
N GLU A 190 -4.33 7.52 11.23
CA GLU A 190 -5.10 8.31 12.17
C GLU A 190 -5.84 7.37 13.11
N LEU A 191 -5.48 7.42 14.39
CA LEU A 191 -6.10 6.64 15.46
C LEU A 191 -7.05 7.56 16.22
N VAL A 192 -8.35 7.31 16.13
CA VAL A 192 -9.40 8.14 16.70
C VAL A 192 -10.03 7.43 17.89
N ASP A 193 -10.11 8.10 19.03
CA ASP A 193 -10.88 7.64 20.19
C ASP A 193 -12.38 7.73 19.88
N ALA A 194 -13.06 6.58 19.92
CA ALA A 194 -14.46 6.47 19.55
C ALA A 194 -15.40 7.18 20.55
N SER A 195 -14.95 7.49 21.76
CA SER A 195 -15.75 8.09 22.82
C SER A 195 -15.81 9.62 22.74
N ASN A 196 -14.68 10.28 22.44
CA ASN A 196 -14.52 11.73 22.49
C ASN A 196 -14.11 12.36 21.15
N GLY A 197 -13.65 11.54 20.18
CA GLY A 197 -13.18 12.00 18.88
C GLY A 197 -11.79 12.60 18.87
N GLU A 198 -11.05 12.51 19.98
CA GLU A 198 -9.62 12.85 19.99
C GLU A 198 -8.85 11.90 19.11
N TYR A 199 -7.77 12.36 18.47
CA TYR A 199 -7.02 11.53 17.55
C TYR A 199 -5.52 11.75 17.63
N ASP A 200 -4.78 10.65 17.40
CA ASP A 200 -3.36 10.64 17.12
C ASP A 200 -3.12 10.41 15.65
N LYS A 201 -2.11 11.10 15.11
CA LYS A 201 -1.78 11.02 13.70
C LYS A 201 -0.29 10.82 13.50
N GLU A 202 0.03 9.81 12.68
CA GLU A 202 1.38 9.52 12.24
C GLU A 202 1.47 9.45 10.72
N SER A 203 2.64 9.79 10.19
CA SER A 203 2.85 9.68 8.74
C SER A 203 4.28 9.31 8.41
N ALA A 204 4.42 8.47 7.39
CA ALA A 204 5.69 8.18 6.75
C ALA A 204 5.68 8.68 5.32
N THR A 205 6.83 9.10 4.82
CA THR A 205 7.00 9.60 3.44
C THR A 205 8.16 8.89 2.77
N LEU A 206 7.96 8.47 1.53
CA LEU A 206 8.99 7.88 0.69
C LEU A 206 9.03 8.61 -0.65
N ARG A 207 10.25 8.91 -1.10
CA ARG A 207 10.49 9.67 -2.33
C ARG A 207 11.10 8.77 -3.39
N LYS A 208 10.49 8.75 -4.60
CA LYS A 208 10.99 8.06 -5.79
C LYS A 208 11.39 9.06 -6.86
N GLY A 209 12.61 8.90 -7.41
CA GLY A 209 13.09 9.67 -8.54
C GLY A 209 13.08 8.85 -9.83
N TYR A 210 12.70 9.46 -10.95
CA TYR A 210 12.69 8.85 -12.27
C TYR A 210 13.49 9.68 -13.26
N HIS A 211 14.41 9.01 -13.95
CA HIS A 211 15.23 9.61 -15.02
C HIS A 211 14.74 9.12 -16.37
N LYS A 212 14.28 10.01 -17.24
CA LYS A 212 14.07 9.66 -18.66
C LYS A 212 15.40 9.76 -19.40
N SER A 213 15.91 8.64 -19.89
CA SER A 213 17.07 8.64 -20.78
C SER A 213 16.77 9.43 -22.08
N LYS A 214 17.81 10.05 -22.67
CA LYS A 214 17.67 10.83 -23.92
C LYS A 214 17.08 10.00 -25.08
N LEU A 215 17.33 8.70 -25.13
CA LEU A 215 16.75 7.75 -26.09
C LEU A 215 15.27 7.47 -25.86
N GLY A 216 14.79 7.52 -24.62
CA GLY A 216 13.36 7.37 -24.30
C GLY A 216 12.52 8.56 -24.75
N LYS A 217 13.15 9.75 -24.90
CA LYS A 217 12.46 10.96 -25.41
C LYS A 217 12.15 10.87 -26.91
N LEU A 218 12.96 10.13 -27.70
CA LEU A 218 12.76 9.96 -29.15
C LEU A 218 11.61 9.02 -29.50
N LYS A 219 11.23 8.09 -28.59
CA LYS A 219 10.14 7.13 -28.84
C LYS A 219 8.72 7.71 -28.74
N HIS A 220 8.57 8.93 -28.25
CA HIS A 220 7.26 9.59 -28.10
C HIS A 220 6.89 10.51 -29.27
N TYR A 221 7.74 10.61 -30.30
CA TYR A 221 7.52 11.48 -31.49
C TYR A 221 7.34 10.69 -32.79
N SER A 222 7.05 9.38 -32.75
CA SER A 222 6.72 8.60 -33.94
C SER A 222 5.35 7.97 -33.83
#